data_df6601ec278d103847288da4cb8ec83b
#
_entry.id   df6601ec278d103847288da4cb8ec83b
#
_cell.length_a   1.000
_cell.length_b   1.000
_cell.length_c   1.000
_cell.angle_alpha   90.00
_cell.angle_beta   90.00
_cell.angle_gamma   90.00
#
_symmetry.space_group_name_H-M   'P 1'
#
loop_
_entity.id
_entity.type
_entity.pdbx_description
1 polymer ?
#
loop_
_entity_poly.entity_id
_entity_poly.type
_entity_poly.pdbx_seq_one_letter_code
_entity_poly.pdbx_strand_id
1 'polypeptide(L)'
;VVALTVQAPAAASSLSAIRHWVFDMDGTLTVAVHDFARIKRELAIPQEDDILTHLAGLPAAEASAKHAWLLAHERALAAASQPATGAVALVRALQGAGCRLGILTRNVRSLAQVTLQAIGLGDVFAEDDIIGRDEAEPKPSPAGLQYFQQRWQVEPAQVVMVGDYRFDLECGRAAGSRTLLVNAPDNPWPGMACWHLADCGAVLERWRH
;
A
#
# COMPACT_ATOMS: atom_id res chain seq x y z
N VAL A 1 -32.58 5.33 -7.60
CA VAL A 1 -31.59 4.93 -6.58
C VAL A 1 -31.26 3.47 -6.86
N VAL A 2 -30.18 3.21 -7.59
CA VAL A 2 -29.68 1.84 -7.84
C VAL A 2 -28.84 1.47 -6.62
N ALA A 3 -29.34 0.56 -5.81
CA ALA A 3 -28.58 -0.03 -4.73
C ALA A 3 -27.44 -0.87 -5.33
N LEU A 4 -26.19 -0.41 -5.18
CA LEU A 4 -25.01 -1.22 -5.44
C LEU A 4 -25.01 -2.36 -4.44
N THR A 5 -25.41 -3.54 -4.89
CA THR A 5 -25.30 -4.78 -4.13
C THR A 5 -23.79 -5.08 -3.99
N VAL A 6 -23.23 -4.79 -2.83
CA VAL A 6 -21.86 -5.21 -2.48
C VAL A 6 -21.89 -6.73 -2.39
N GLN A 7 -21.45 -7.39 -3.45
CA GLN A 7 -21.29 -8.83 -3.47
C GLN A 7 -20.24 -9.23 -2.43
N ALA A 8 -20.60 -10.14 -1.53
CA ALA A 8 -19.64 -10.74 -0.61
C ALA A 8 -18.50 -11.40 -1.42
N PRO A 9 -17.23 -11.33 -0.96
CA PRO A 9 -16.12 -11.92 -1.68
C PRO A 9 -16.37 -13.40 -1.88
N ALA A 10 -16.18 -13.88 -3.12
CA ALA A 10 -16.25 -15.31 -3.48
C ALA A 10 -15.40 -16.12 -2.50
N ALA A 11 -15.87 -17.35 -2.17
CA ALA A 11 -15.28 -18.25 -1.19
C ALA A 11 -13.75 -18.19 -1.20
N ALA A 12 -13.16 -17.91 -0.04
CA ALA A 12 -11.75 -17.63 0.14
C ALA A 12 -10.89 -18.76 -0.42
N SER A 13 -10.34 -18.57 -1.63
CA SER A 13 -9.22 -19.37 -2.10
C SER A 13 -8.14 -19.28 -1.03
N SER A 14 -7.44 -20.38 -0.75
CA SER A 14 -6.34 -20.38 0.21
C SER A 14 -5.34 -19.28 -0.14
N LEU A 15 -4.80 -18.61 0.86
CA LEU A 15 -3.74 -17.61 0.67
C LEU A 15 -2.55 -18.22 -0.08
N SER A 16 -2.28 -19.51 0.11
CA SER A 16 -1.25 -20.29 -0.59
C SER A 16 -1.44 -20.38 -2.11
N ALA A 17 -2.65 -20.13 -2.62
CA ALA A 17 -2.92 -20.11 -4.06
C ALA A 17 -2.60 -18.76 -4.73
N ILE A 18 -2.39 -17.70 -3.95
CA ILE A 18 -2.12 -16.35 -4.49
C ILE A 18 -0.71 -16.29 -5.07
N ARG A 19 -0.60 -15.74 -6.28
CA ARG A 19 0.68 -15.57 -7.02
C ARG A 19 0.98 -14.11 -7.39
N HIS A 20 0.03 -13.19 -7.17
CA HIS A 20 0.14 -11.77 -7.54
C HIS A 20 -0.11 -10.92 -6.30
N TRP A 21 0.94 -10.26 -5.81
CA TRP A 21 0.95 -9.55 -4.54
C TRP A 21 1.30 -8.08 -4.76
N VAL A 22 0.45 -7.19 -4.32
CA VAL A 22 0.71 -5.76 -4.31
C VAL A 22 0.74 -5.30 -2.86
N PHE A 23 1.83 -4.68 -2.46
CA PHE A 23 2.05 -4.22 -1.10
C PHE A 23 1.96 -2.70 -1.02
N ASP A 24 1.29 -2.21 0.01
CA ASP A 24 1.61 -0.89 0.53
C ASP A 24 2.99 -0.90 1.18
N MET A 25 3.53 0.28 1.46
CA MET A 25 4.89 0.41 2.00
C MET A 25 4.88 0.86 3.47
N ASP A 26 4.40 2.06 3.74
CA ASP A 26 4.55 2.71 5.04
C ASP A 26 3.52 2.17 6.04
N GLY A 27 3.99 1.48 7.07
CA GLY A 27 3.13 0.75 8.01
C GLY A 27 2.87 -0.70 7.61
N THR A 28 3.19 -1.09 6.38
CA THR A 28 2.99 -2.45 5.84
C THR A 28 4.31 -3.20 5.71
N LEU A 29 5.21 -2.78 4.82
CA LEU A 29 6.57 -3.35 4.68
C LEU A 29 7.56 -2.67 5.61
N THR A 30 7.28 -1.45 6.05
CA THR A 30 8.08 -0.72 7.03
C THR A 30 7.30 -0.50 8.32
N VAL A 31 8.03 -0.25 9.40
CA VAL A 31 7.44 0.23 10.65
C VAL A 31 6.81 1.60 10.39
N ALA A 32 5.57 1.81 10.84
CA ALA A 32 4.90 3.09 10.75
C ALA A 32 5.63 4.14 11.59
N VAL A 33 6.21 5.16 10.93
CA VAL A 33 6.96 6.25 11.57
C VAL A 33 6.39 7.64 11.27
N HIS A 34 5.35 7.70 10.41
CA HIS A 34 4.73 8.96 10.03
C HIS A 34 3.82 9.49 11.13
N ASP A 35 4.18 10.61 11.72
CA ASP A 35 3.29 11.41 12.58
C ASP A 35 2.44 12.33 11.69
N PHE A 36 1.36 11.78 11.14
CA PHE A 36 0.44 12.53 10.27
C PHE A 36 -0.16 13.75 10.96
N ALA A 37 -0.41 13.69 12.27
CA ALA A 37 -0.93 14.83 13.03
C ALA A 37 0.10 15.98 13.07
N ARG A 38 1.39 15.66 13.22
CA ARG A 38 2.48 16.63 13.15
C ARG A 38 2.60 17.21 11.73
N ILE A 39 2.60 16.35 10.69
CA ILE A 39 2.68 16.79 9.29
C ILE A 39 1.55 17.78 8.98
N LYS A 40 0.32 17.46 9.38
CA LYS A 40 -0.83 18.35 9.18
C LYS A 40 -0.66 19.69 9.91
N ARG A 41 -0.17 19.68 11.14
CA ARG A 41 0.10 20.93 11.89
C ARG A 41 1.15 21.79 11.19
N GLU A 42 2.29 21.22 10.77
CA GLU A 42 3.37 21.93 10.09
C GLU A 42 2.92 22.52 8.74
N LEU A 43 2.04 21.83 8.03
CA LEU A 43 1.50 22.26 6.75
C LEU A 43 0.22 23.11 6.88
N ALA A 44 -0.25 23.42 8.10
CA ALA A 44 -1.52 24.08 8.37
C ALA A 44 -2.71 23.44 7.62
N ILE A 45 -2.82 22.10 7.72
CA ILE A 45 -3.90 21.28 7.16
C ILE A 45 -4.85 20.88 8.29
N PRO A 46 -6.19 20.99 8.13
CA PRO A 46 -7.15 20.49 9.11
C PRO A 46 -6.92 19.01 9.43
N GLN A 47 -7.13 18.60 10.70
CA GLN A 47 -6.82 17.24 11.13
C GLN A 47 -7.70 16.18 10.46
N GLU A 48 -8.91 16.53 10.05
CA GLU A 48 -9.87 15.69 9.32
C GLU A 48 -9.55 15.52 7.84
N ASP A 49 -8.79 16.43 7.23
CA ASP A 49 -8.51 16.43 5.80
C ASP A 49 -7.44 15.38 5.43
N ASP A 50 -7.57 14.80 4.26
CA ASP A 50 -6.49 14.04 3.64
C ASP A 50 -5.42 14.98 3.09
N ILE A 51 -4.14 14.70 3.38
CA ILE A 51 -3.02 15.60 3.04
C ILE A 51 -2.94 15.85 1.54
N LEU A 52 -2.95 14.81 0.72
CA LEU A 52 -2.78 14.93 -0.73
C LEU A 52 -3.98 15.62 -1.36
N THR A 53 -5.19 15.28 -0.93
CA THR A 53 -6.42 15.90 -1.40
C THR A 53 -6.46 17.39 -1.05
N HIS A 54 -6.08 17.75 0.19
CA HIS A 54 -6.01 19.14 0.62
C HIS A 54 -5.01 19.92 -0.23
N LEU A 55 -3.79 19.40 -0.42
CA LEU A 55 -2.76 20.07 -1.21
C LEU A 55 -3.18 20.28 -2.68
N ALA A 56 -3.89 19.30 -3.26
CA ALA A 56 -4.40 19.42 -4.62
C ALA A 56 -5.45 20.53 -4.80
N GLY A 57 -6.15 20.93 -3.72
CA GLY A 57 -7.13 22.00 -3.72
C GLY A 57 -6.56 23.41 -3.55
N LEU A 58 -5.25 23.55 -3.26
CA LEU A 58 -4.61 24.85 -2.98
C LEU A 58 -4.18 25.58 -4.26
N PRO A 59 -4.03 26.92 -4.19
CA PRO A 59 -3.37 27.69 -5.25
C PRO A 59 -1.95 27.16 -5.52
N ALA A 60 -1.53 27.12 -6.80
CA ALA A 60 -0.30 26.47 -7.24
C ALA A 60 0.96 26.88 -6.47
N ALA A 61 1.12 28.17 -6.15
CA ALA A 61 2.28 28.68 -5.43
C ALA A 61 2.33 28.14 -3.98
N GLU A 62 1.20 28.09 -3.30
CA GLU A 62 1.09 27.56 -1.94
C GLU A 62 1.27 26.05 -1.92
N ALA A 63 0.60 25.35 -2.84
CA ALA A 63 0.74 23.90 -3.01
C ALA A 63 2.20 23.50 -3.23
N SER A 64 2.93 24.22 -4.10
CA SER A 64 4.34 23.95 -4.41
C SER A 64 5.23 24.00 -3.17
N ALA A 65 5.09 25.03 -2.33
CA ALA A 65 5.88 25.17 -1.11
C ALA A 65 5.61 24.03 -0.11
N LYS A 66 4.33 23.70 0.08
CA LYS A 66 3.91 22.60 0.98
C LYS A 66 4.35 21.22 0.45
N HIS A 67 4.25 20.97 -0.86
CA HIS A 67 4.78 19.76 -1.49
C HIS A 67 6.29 19.62 -1.31
N ALA A 68 7.06 20.69 -1.48
CA ALA A 68 8.51 20.67 -1.28
C ALA A 68 8.89 20.32 0.17
N TRP A 69 8.17 20.88 1.15
CA TRP A 69 8.38 20.55 2.55
C TRP A 69 8.04 19.08 2.84
N LEU A 70 6.88 18.61 2.35
CA LEU A 70 6.42 17.22 2.53
C LEU A 70 7.46 16.24 1.94
N LEU A 71 7.92 16.49 0.72
CA LEU A 71 8.92 15.66 0.04
C LEU A 71 10.25 15.59 0.82
N ALA A 72 10.72 16.73 1.36
CA ALA A 72 11.94 16.77 2.16
C ALA A 72 11.78 15.97 3.47
N HIS A 73 10.61 16.07 4.13
CA HIS A 73 10.29 15.32 5.31
C HIS A 73 10.21 13.80 5.03
N GLU A 74 9.48 13.40 3.99
CA GLU A 74 9.35 12.01 3.55
C GLU A 74 10.70 11.40 3.17
N ARG A 75 11.60 12.18 2.53
CA ARG A 75 12.95 11.73 2.17
C ARG A 75 13.80 11.36 3.39
N ALA A 76 13.73 12.16 4.44
CA ALA A 76 14.45 11.88 5.67
C ALA A 76 13.94 10.59 6.34
N LEU A 77 12.63 10.37 6.33
CA LEU A 77 12.02 9.14 6.86
C LEU A 77 12.36 7.91 6.01
N ALA A 78 12.31 8.03 4.68
CA ALA A 78 12.61 6.95 3.76
C ALA A 78 14.01 6.36 3.97
N ALA A 79 15.02 7.21 4.14
CA ALA A 79 16.41 6.79 4.38
C ALA A 79 16.62 6.12 5.75
N ALA A 80 15.76 6.42 6.73
CA ALA A 80 15.81 5.88 8.09
C ALA A 80 14.82 4.70 8.30
N SER A 81 14.12 4.25 7.27
CA SER A 81 13.10 3.23 7.36
C SER A 81 13.64 1.91 7.92
N GLN A 82 12.82 1.27 8.76
CA GLN A 82 13.09 -0.05 9.30
C GLN A 82 12.04 -1.04 8.78
N PRO A 83 12.42 -2.29 8.48
CA PRO A 83 11.47 -3.28 8.00
C PRO A 83 10.46 -3.65 9.10
N ALA A 84 9.20 -3.81 8.72
CA ALA A 84 8.16 -4.36 9.59
C ALA A 84 8.43 -5.85 9.86
N THR A 85 7.84 -6.37 10.95
CA THR A 85 7.99 -7.77 11.36
C THR A 85 7.64 -8.73 10.22
N GLY A 86 8.60 -9.56 9.83
CA GLY A 86 8.44 -10.58 8.79
C GLY A 86 8.39 -10.07 7.35
N ALA A 87 8.40 -8.75 7.10
CA ALA A 87 8.23 -8.17 5.77
C ALA A 87 9.29 -8.65 4.77
N VAL A 88 10.58 -8.56 5.13
CA VAL A 88 11.68 -9.01 4.26
C VAL A 88 11.59 -10.51 3.99
N ALA A 89 11.31 -11.32 5.02
CA ALA A 89 11.19 -12.77 4.88
C ALA A 89 10.02 -13.17 3.98
N LEU A 90 8.86 -12.51 4.12
CA LEU A 90 7.69 -12.74 3.26
C LEU A 90 8.00 -12.41 1.80
N VAL A 91 8.49 -11.18 1.54
CA VAL A 91 8.76 -10.72 0.17
C VAL A 91 9.80 -11.61 -0.53
N ARG A 92 10.88 -11.98 0.17
CA ARG A 92 11.91 -12.90 -0.37
C ARG A 92 11.36 -14.30 -0.64
N ALA A 93 10.51 -14.83 0.24
CA ALA A 93 9.89 -16.15 0.04
C ALA A 93 8.96 -16.16 -1.18
N LEU A 94 8.14 -15.12 -1.32
CA LEU A 94 7.24 -14.95 -2.47
C LEU A 94 8.03 -14.80 -3.79
N GLN A 95 9.10 -13.99 -3.77
CA GLN A 95 10.01 -13.84 -4.91
C GLN A 95 10.63 -15.18 -5.30
N GLY A 96 11.17 -15.93 -4.33
CA GLY A 96 11.78 -17.25 -4.54
C GLY A 96 10.79 -18.29 -5.08
N ALA A 97 9.48 -18.13 -4.79
CA ALA A 97 8.42 -18.98 -5.32
C ALA A 97 7.89 -18.53 -6.70
N GLY A 98 8.49 -17.51 -7.30
CA GLY A 98 8.10 -16.98 -8.61
C GLY A 98 6.78 -16.19 -8.60
N CYS A 99 6.35 -15.67 -7.45
CA CYS A 99 5.21 -14.77 -7.37
C CYS A 99 5.56 -13.42 -8.05
N ARG A 100 4.55 -12.77 -8.66
CA ARG A 100 4.67 -11.40 -9.11
C ARG A 100 4.41 -10.45 -7.96
N LEU A 101 5.30 -9.47 -7.81
CA LEU A 101 5.29 -8.55 -6.68
C LEU A 101 5.25 -7.11 -7.18
N GLY A 102 4.41 -6.28 -6.56
CA GLY A 102 4.32 -4.85 -6.85
C GLY A 102 4.22 -4.02 -5.58
N ILE A 103 4.61 -2.76 -5.67
CA ILE A 103 4.42 -1.74 -4.64
C ILE A 103 3.38 -0.73 -5.12
N LEU A 104 2.42 -0.43 -4.28
CA LEU A 104 1.44 0.64 -4.49
C LEU A 104 1.42 1.57 -3.27
N THR A 105 2.10 2.68 -3.36
CA THR A 105 2.27 3.63 -2.26
C THR A 105 1.64 4.99 -2.56
N ARG A 106 1.29 5.74 -1.52
CA ARG A 106 0.90 7.16 -1.62
C ARG A 106 2.10 8.11 -1.61
N ASN A 107 3.30 7.57 -1.50
CA ASN A 107 4.55 8.30 -1.64
C ASN A 107 4.98 8.38 -3.12
N VAL A 108 6.01 9.16 -3.43
CA VAL A 108 6.59 9.18 -4.79
C VAL A 108 7.49 7.96 -5.01
N ARG A 109 7.55 7.47 -6.26
CA ARG A 109 8.34 6.28 -6.63
C ARG A 109 9.79 6.37 -6.18
N SER A 110 10.43 7.53 -6.36
CA SER A 110 11.84 7.71 -6.00
C SER A 110 12.11 7.51 -4.50
N LEU A 111 11.18 7.91 -3.64
CA LEU A 111 11.30 7.67 -2.20
C LEU A 111 10.96 6.23 -1.83
N ALA A 112 10.03 5.61 -2.54
CA ALA A 112 9.76 4.18 -2.39
C ALA A 112 11.01 3.34 -2.68
N GLN A 113 11.79 3.70 -3.72
CA GLN A 113 13.07 3.06 -4.01
C GLN A 113 14.10 3.25 -2.88
N VAL A 114 14.20 4.45 -2.31
CA VAL A 114 15.06 4.72 -1.15
C VAL A 114 14.65 3.87 0.06
N THR A 115 13.36 3.79 0.34
CA THR A 115 12.81 2.96 1.42
C THR A 115 13.11 1.48 1.22
N LEU A 116 12.88 0.96 0.01
CA LEU A 116 13.18 -0.45 -0.32
C LEU A 116 14.67 -0.75 -0.15
N GLN A 117 15.54 0.16 -0.56
CA GLN A 117 16.99 0.03 -0.35
C GLN A 117 17.34 -0.03 1.14
N ALA A 118 16.75 0.87 1.95
CA ALA A 118 17.00 0.95 3.39
C ALA A 118 16.59 -0.35 4.12
N ILE A 119 15.50 -1.00 3.70
CA ILE A 119 15.02 -2.24 4.33
C ILE A 119 15.56 -3.53 3.67
N GLY A 120 16.51 -3.44 2.73
CA GLY A 120 17.16 -4.58 2.10
C GLY A 120 16.32 -5.29 1.02
N LEU A 121 15.41 -4.58 0.37
CA LEU A 121 14.54 -5.07 -0.72
C LEU A 121 14.74 -4.32 -2.05
N GLY A 122 15.80 -3.51 -2.17
CA GLY A 122 16.04 -2.67 -3.34
C GLY A 122 16.29 -3.42 -4.65
N ASP A 123 16.62 -4.71 -4.59
CA ASP A 123 16.83 -5.59 -5.74
C ASP A 123 15.62 -6.45 -6.12
N VAL A 124 14.49 -6.32 -5.38
CA VAL A 124 13.32 -7.19 -5.56
C VAL A 124 12.35 -6.67 -6.61
N PHE A 125 12.14 -5.37 -6.63
CA PHE A 125 11.11 -4.74 -7.44
C PHE A 125 11.75 -3.98 -8.61
N ALA A 126 11.31 -4.28 -9.84
CA ALA A 126 11.66 -3.48 -10.99
C ALA A 126 10.97 -2.09 -10.89
N GLU A 127 11.49 -1.10 -11.60
CA GLU A 127 10.95 0.26 -11.56
C GLU A 127 9.46 0.31 -11.90
N ASP A 128 9.04 -0.43 -12.94
CA ASP A 128 7.64 -0.53 -13.36
C ASP A 128 6.74 -1.33 -12.40
N ASP A 129 7.31 -2.02 -11.42
CA ASP A 129 6.58 -2.71 -10.37
C ASP A 129 6.46 -1.84 -9.08
N ILE A 130 6.80 -0.54 -9.18
CA ILE A 130 6.65 0.45 -8.10
C ILE A 130 5.78 1.59 -8.61
N ILE A 131 4.55 1.68 -8.10
CA ILE A 131 3.57 2.71 -8.43
C ILE A 131 3.41 3.64 -7.23
N GLY A 132 3.81 4.89 -7.42
CA GLY A 132 3.62 5.97 -6.47
C GLY A 132 2.50 6.93 -6.89
N ARG A 133 2.37 8.04 -6.16
CA ARG A 133 1.32 9.05 -6.38
C ARG A 133 1.44 9.83 -7.69
N ASP A 134 2.61 9.78 -8.34
CA ASP A 134 2.86 10.47 -9.61
C ASP A 134 2.57 9.56 -10.82
N GLU A 135 2.52 8.23 -10.64
CA GLU A 135 2.28 7.24 -11.68
C GLU A 135 0.81 6.83 -11.82
N ALA A 136 0.05 6.93 -10.72
CA ALA A 136 -1.38 6.65 -10.72
C ALA A 136 -2.08 7.49 -9.65
N GLU A 137 -3.38 7.68 -9.82
CA GLU A 137 -4.20 8.32 -8.78
C GLU A 137 -4.04 7.57 -7.46
N PRO A 138 -3.72 8.28 -6.35
CA PRO A 138 -3.43 7.65 -5.06
C PRO A 138 -4.60 6.83 -4.50
N LYS A 139 -4.25 5.79 -3.72
CA LYS A 139 -5.25 5.06 -2.91
C LYS A 139 -6.12 6.05 -2.09
N PRO A 140 -7.43 5.87 -2.04
CA PRO A 140 -8.21 4.66 -2.31
C PRO A 140 -8.61 4.42 -3.77
N SER A 141 -8.14 5.24 -4.75
CA SER A 141 -8.41 4.98 -6.16
C SER A 141 -7.91 3.59 -6.57
N PRO A 142 -8.66 2.83 -7.39
CA PRO A 142 -8.25 1.52 -7.87
C PRO A 142 -7.18 1.58 -8.98
N ALA A 143 -6.83 2.76 -9.49
CA ALA A 143 -6.02 2.94 -10.70
C ALA A 143 -4.67 2.21 -10.64
N GLY A 144 -3.95 2.28 -9.51
CA GLY A 144 -2.68 1.59 -9.35
C GLY A 144 -2.80 0.07 -9.38
N LEU A 145 -3.86 -0.50 -8.77
CA LEU A 145 -4.11 -1.95 -8.85
C LEU A 145 -4.53 -2.39 -10.25
N GLN A 146 -5.36 -1.58 -10.94
CA GLN A 146 -5.77 -1.85 -12.32
C GLN A 146 -4.55 -1.84 -13.26
N TYR A 147 -3.57 -0.98 -13.02
CA TYR A 147 -2.29 -1.02 -13.74
C TYR A 147 -1.62 -2.38 -13.60
N PHE A 148 -1.47 -2.93 -12.38
CA PHE A 148 -0.86 -4.24 -12.17
C PHE A 148 -1.68 -5.37 -12.80
N GLN A 149 -3.00 -5.34 -12.69
CA GLN A 149 -3.90 -6.34 -13.30
C GLN A 149 -3.70 -6.40 -14.83
N GLN A 150 -3.65 -5.23 -15.49
CA GLN A 150 -3.42 -5.12 -16.91
C GLN A 150 -2.00 -5.56 -17.30
N ARG A 151 -0.98 -5.05 -16.60
CA ARG A 151 0.42 -5.38 -16.84
C ARG A 151 0.70 -6.88 -16.69
N TRP A 152 0.12 -7.50 -15.68
CA TRP A 152 0.29 -8.93 -15.42
C TRP A 152 -0.68 -9.82 -16.20
N GLN A 153 -1.67 -9.23 -16.87
CA GLN A 153 -2.72 -9.92 -17.63
C GLN A 153 -3.47 -10.96 -16.79
N VAL A 154 -3.95 -10.52 -15.63
CA VAL A 154 -4.62 -11.38 -14.63
C VAL A 154 -5.97 -10.81 -14.23
N GLU A 155 -6.88 -11.72 -13.86
CA GLU A 155 -8.17 -11.33 -13.32
C GLU A 155 -8.01 -10.62 -11.97
N PRO A 156 -8.83 -9.60 -11.66
CA PRO A 156 -8.76 -8.85 -10.41
C PRO A 156 -8.69 -9.73 -9.17
N ALA A 157 -9.51 -10.78 -9.09
CA ALA A 157 -9.57 -11.70 -7.97
C ALA A 157 -8.30 -12.55 -7.75
N GLN A 158 -7.33 -12.52 -8.68
CA GLN A 158 -6.05 -13.21 -8.56
C GLN A 158 -4.97 -12.34 -7.90
N VAL A 159 -5.25 -11.05 -7.73
CA VAL A 159 -4.36 -10.08 -7.09
C VAL A 159 -4.79 -9.88 -5.63
N VAL A 160 -3.83 -9.78 -4.72
CA VAL A 160 -4.07 -9.36 -3.33
C VAL A 160 -3.38 -8.03 -3.07
N MET A 161 -4.15 -7.08 -2.53
CA MET A 161 -3.62 -5.85 -1.93
C MET A 161 -3.35 -6.09 -0.46
N VAL A 162 -2.11 -5.92 -0.05
CA VAL A 162 -1.66 -6.04 1.34
C VAL A 162 -1.41 -4.65 1.89
N GLY A 163 -2.05 -4.30 2.98
CA GLY A 163 -1.91 -2.98 3.59
C GLY A 163 -2.25 -2.98 5.07
N ASP A 164 -2.00 -1.87 5.74
CA ASP A 164 -2.28 -1.67 7.16
C ASP A 164 -3.41 -0.68 7.41
N TYR A 165 -3.90 -0.02 6.35
CA TYR A 165 -4.86 1.07 6.48
C TYR A 165 -6.07 0.93 5.56
N ARG A 166 -7.13 1.70 5.89
CA ARG A 166 -8.42 1.71 5.18
C ARG A 166 -8.28 1.92 3.66
N PHE A 167 -7.39 2.82 3.25
CA PHE A 167 -7.21 3.14 1.82
C PHE A 167 -6.72 1.95 0.99
N ASP A 168 -5.97 1.03 1.58
CA ASP A 168 -5.53 -0.19 0.92
C ASP A 168 -6.70 -1.12 0.65
N LEU A 169 -7.55 -1.27 1.67
CA LEU A 169 -8.74 -2.12 1.60
C LEU A 169 -9.77 -1.56 0.63
N GLU A 170 -10.02 -0.24 0.66
CA GLU A 170 -10.91 0.45 -0.28
C GLU A 170 -10.42 0.31 -1.71
N CYS A 171 -9.13 0.58 -1.96
CA CYS A 171 -8.48 0.42 -3.26
C CYS A 171 -8.60 -1.01 -3.77
N GLY A 172 -8.27 -2.01 -2.94
CA GLY A 172 -8.37 -3.42 -3.30
C GLY A 172 -9.79 -3.82 -3.71
N ARG A 173 -10.78 -3.43 -2.92
CA ARG A 173 -12.20 -3.70 -3.21
C ARG A 173 -12.68 -3.00 -4.47
N ALA A 174 -12.35 -1.71 -4.63
CA ALA A 174 -12.72 -0.95 -5.82
C ALA A 174 -12.12 -1.52 -7.11
N ALA A 175 -10.92 -2.11 -7.03
CA ALA A 175 -10.27 -2.80 -8.14
C ALA A 175 -10.76 -4.25 -8.35
N GLY A 176 -11.66 -4.77 -7.50
CA GLY A 176 -12.10 -6.18 -7.54
C GLY A 176 -11.02 -7.16 -7.06
N SER A 177 -9.94 -6.67 -6.44
CA SER A 177 -8.85 -7.45 -5.88
C SER A 177 -9.20 -7.98 -4.49
N ARG A 178 -8.46 -8.98 -4.04
CA ARG A 178 -8.49 -9.43 -2.66
C ARG A 178 -7.74 -8.45 -1.77
N THR A 179 -8.08 -8.45 -0.48
CA THR A 179 -7.49 -7.52 0.49
C THR A 179 -6.99 -8.28 1.71
N LEU A 180 -5.80 -7.93 2.16
CA LEU A 180 -5.18 -8.49 3.35
C LEU A 180 -4.72 -7.36 4.25
N LEU A 181 -5.26 -7.30 5.47
CA LEU A 181 -4.90 -6.34 6.50
C LEU A 181 -3.79 -6.93 7.37
N VAL A 182 -2.71 -6.18 7.58
CA VAL A 182 -1.58 -6.52 8.46
C VAL A 182 -1.23 -5.35 9.38
N ASN A 183 -0.44 -5.63 10.42
CA ASN A 183 0.10 -4.61 11.34
C ASN A 183 -0.97 -3.72 12.03
N ALA A 184 -2.23 -4.10 11.97
CA ALA A 184 -3.34 -3.47 12.66
C ALA A 184 -3.78 -4.40 13.79
N PRO A 185 -3.58 -4.05 15.07
CA PRO A 185 -3.93 -4.93 16.20
C PRO A 185 -5.40 -5.34 16.21
N ASP A 186 -6.27 -4.38 15.88
CA ASP A 186 -7.69 -4.59 15.68
C ASP A 186 -8.04 -4.40 14.20
N ASN A 187 -9.16 -4.97 13.76
CA ASN A 187 -9.71 -4.67 12.44
C ASN A 187 -10.82 -3.62 12.57
N PRO A 188 -10.51 -2.32 12.42
CA PRO A 188 -11.51 -1.25 12.54
C PRO A 188 -12.47 -1.19 11.34
N TRP A 189 -12.21 -1.99 10.29
CA TRP A 189 -12.99 -2.02 9.05
C TRP A 189 -13.52 -3.43 8.74
N PRO A 190 -14.40 -4.00 9.59
CA PRO A 190 -14.90 -5.34 9.43
C PRO A 190 -15.62 -5.51 8.09
N GLY A 191 -15.35 -6.62 7.40
CA GLY A 191 -15.91 -6.91 6.08
C GLY A 191 -15.18 -6.27 4.90
N MET A 192 -14.15 -5.44 5.14
CA MET A 192 -13.33 -4.87 4.05
C MET A 192 -12.11 -5.72 3.71
N ALA A 193 -11.55 -6.46 4.67
CA ALA A 193 -10.43 -7.36 4.45
C ALA A 193 -10.91 -8.80 4.23
N CYS A 194 -10.35 -9.49 3.22
CA CYS A 194 -10.51 -10.92 3.03
C CYS A 194 -9.76 -11.72 4.11
N TRP A 195 -8.60 -11.21 4.53
CA TRP A 195 -7.80 -11.74 5.63
C TRP A 195 -7.30 -10.62 6.51
N HIS A 196 -7.22 -10.91 7.82
CA HIS A 196 -6.59 -10.05 8.80
C HIS A 196 -5.56 -10.89 9.57
N LEU A 197 -4.29 -10.51 9.49
CA LEU A 197 -3.18 -11.21 10.13
C LEU A 197 -2.32 -10.21 10.90
N ALA A 198 -1.65 -10.68 11.94
CA ALA A 198 -0.93 -9.81 12.87
C ALA A 198 0.16 -8.98 12.18
N ASP A 199 0.94 -9.63 11.31
CA ASP A 199 2.08 -9.04 10.60
C ASP A 199 2.45 -9.86 9.35
N CYS A 200 3.47 -9.44 8.62
CA CYS A 200 3.98 -10.15 7.45
C CYS A 200 4.57 -11.54 7.79
N GLY A 201 5.02 -11.76 9.01
CA GLY A 201 5.48 -13.08 9.47
C GLY A 201 4.33 -14.08 9.52
N ALA A 202 3.20 -13.66 10.11
CA ALA A 202 1.98 -14.47 10.14
C ALA A 202 1.41 -14.71 8.72
N VAL A 203 1.57 -13.75 7.80
CA VAL A 203 1.23 -13.95 6.38
C VAL A 203 2.09 -15.04 5.77
N LEU A 204 3.41 -15.01 5.99
CA LEU A 204 4.34 -16.02 5.48
C LEU A 204 4.01 -17.42 6.01
N GLU A 205 3.73 -17.55 7.29
CA GLU A 205 3.31 -18.82 7.89
C GLU A 205 2.02 -19.33 7.23
N ARG A 206 1.00 -18.47 7.16
CA ARG A 206 -0.30 -18.84 6.57
C ARG A 206 -0.23 -19.17 5.08
N TRP A 207 0.67 -18.53 4.34
CA TRP A 207 0.87 -18.77 2.90
C TRP A 207 1.55 -20.12 2.63
N ARG A 208 2.40 -20.58 3.53
CA ARG A 208 3.11 -21.87 3.41
C ARG A 208 2.27 -23.09 3.70
N HIS A 209 1.12 -22.90 4.37
CA HIS A 209 0.20 -23.95 4.80
C HIS A 209 -1.18 -23.80 4.10
#